data_760ffcf4bf0e150c759f27fa8e4d8b1e
#
_entry.id   760ffcf4bf0e150c759f27fa8e4d8b1e
#
_cell.length_a   1.000
_cell.length_b   1.000
_cell.length_c   1.000
_cell.angle_alpha   90.00
_cell.angle_beta   90.00
_cell.angle_gamma   90.00
#
_symmetry.space_group_name_H-M   'P 1'
#
loop_
_entity.id
_entity.type
_entity.pdbx_description
1 polymer ?
#
loop_
_entity_poly.entity_id
_entity_poly.type
_entity_poly.pdbx_seq_one_letter_code
_entity_poly.pdbx_strand_id
1 'polypeptide(L)'
;MIVNKLLKRCFEILNGAFQYGKYRYIFAAVLAFNILLIYNPFITSHSNPFKLSTYRKYQDPWVLSDFNFSIEGSETVVEFHNSTKTTRPNPRPYNPTDISMYPELRPHIGKSMLNIHDYDFNGPYVGWPLGRVCNETKQIPGLVFLCDNNSGGIGNIRNFILTCIRYAIHAGASGLVIPKIQQRSEKDLSNIFTTGFKPFYYFFDEPHFKYAMSSFCPQIVLYNEVTDIPNAERLKTIVDFYPKSLNIDFDGCDERGVNRHLDKFRLKFDQWLEKKNIVISLDEPATVRLKWATFFEWPIYRDGPEFANTFGDLLRIRSDIRQLAAATIKELSISMGLKPNPSVIEANFLGAHLRTESDALPFWPKFDQQSDGYLNEAKTRELNYIYLASGNSTDSQRFANRALEMHNIKVYTKNDLLHGKEELAALRSLSWDQQGLVDFLVLQKSTFFTGCSFSSFAMNVAVKRHSMTEGIYTRQWSNPGDRFSWLVGPFESWYGDWMFMFECLWP
;
A
#
# COMPACT_ATOMS: atom_id res chain seq x y z
N MET A 1 39.78 22.51 19.31
CA MET A 1 40.35 22.49 17.94
C MET A 1 39.54 21.61 16.97
N ILE A 2 39.04 20.45 17.38
CA ILE A 2 38.23 19.54 16.54
C ILE A 2 36.85 20.13 16.24
N VAL A 3 36.17 20.75 17.18
CA VAL A 3 34.83 21.37 17.01
C VAL A 3 34.85 22.50 15.98
N ASN A 4 35.88 23.34 15.96
CA ASN A 4 36.00 24.42 14.99
C ASN A 4 36.26 23.91 13.55
N LYS A 5 36.89 22.74 13.41
CA LYS A 5 37.09 22.11 12.11
C LYS A 5 35.80 21.47 11.55
N LEU A 6 34.97 20.93 12.44
CA LEU A 6 33.66 20.39 12.10
C LEU A 6 32.65 21.49 11.73
N LEU A 7 32.62 22.57 12.51
CA LEU A 7 31.77 23.75 12.20
C LEU A 7 32.14 24.38 10.86
N LYS A 8 33.45 24.47 10.55
CA LYS A 8 33.91 25.00 9.26
C LYS A 8 33.49 24.09 8.07
N ARG A 9 33.58 22.77 8.21
CA ARG A 9 33.09 21.82 7.21
C ARG A 9 31.55 21.86 7.05
N CYS A 10 30.82 21.99 8.14
CA CYS A 10 29.35 22.18 8.07
C CYS A 10 28.98 23.48 7.35
N PHE A 11 29.73 24.54 7.55
CA PHE A 11 29.53 25.82 6.87
C PHE A 11 29.87 25.77 5.37
N GLU A 12 30.89 25.02 5.00
CA GLU A 12 31.25 24.78 3.58
C GLU A 12 30.22 23.93 2.86
N ILE A 13 29.64 22.92 3.53
CA ILE A 13 28.53 22.11 3.00
C ILE A 13 27.24 22.94 2.87
N LEU A 14 26.96 23.82 3.83
CA LEU A 14 25.82 24.73 3.78
C LEU A 14 25.95 25.75 2.66
N ASN A 15 27.14 26.32 2.42
CA ASN A 15 27.37 27.26 1.32
C ASN A 15 27.29 26.61 -0.07
N GLY A 16 27.72 25.34 -0.22
CA GLY A 16 27.53 24.58 -1.44
C GLY A 16 26.05 24.26 -1.75
N ALA A 17 25.22 24.18 -0.73
CA ALA A 17 23.79 23.94 -0.86
C ALA A 17 23.00 25.20 -1.25
N PHE A 18 23.60 26.41 -1.15
CA PHE A 18 22.92 27.69 -1.46
C PHE A 18 22.55 27.88 -2.95
N GLN A 19 23.03 27.03 -3.84
CA GLN A 19 22.75 27.11 -5.29
C GLN A 19 21.52 26.31 -5.78
N TYR A 20 20.83 25.54 -4.94
CA TYR A 20 19.71 24.69 -5.36
C TYR A 20 18.50 24.77 -4.41
N GLY A 21 17.48 25.47 -4.81
CA GLY A 21 16.05 25.53 -4.41
C GLY A 21 15.60 25.25 -2.96
N LYS A 22 14.68 26.07 -2.49
CA LYS A 22 14.16 26.25 -1.12
C LYS A 22 13.78 24.99 -0.26
N TYR A 23 13.58 23.83 -0.84
CA TYR A 23 13.11 22.63 -0.11
C TYR A 23 14.25 21.70 0.36
N ARG A 24 15.44 21.83 -0.17
CA ARG A 24 16.63 21.09 0.30
C ARG A 24 17.17 21.60 1.65
N TYR A 25 16.83 22.82 2.04
CA TYR A 25 17.30 23.42 3.32
C TYR A 25 16.66 22.79 4.54
N ILE A 26 15.38 22.42 4.49
CA ILE A 26 14.71 21.77 5.62
C ILE A 26 15.33 20.41 5.88
N PHE A 27 15.64 19.66 4.83
CA PHE A 27 16.26 18.34 4.95
C PHE A 27 17.71 18.41 5.46
N ALA A 28 18.50 19.38 4.99
CA ALA A 28 19.87 19.59 5.46
C ALA A 28 19.90 20.12 6.91
N ALA A 29 18.96 20.96 7.31
CA ALA A 29 18.85 21.45 8.68
C ALA A 29 18.41 20.34 9.64
N VAL A 30 17.47 19.48 9.25
CA VAL A 30 17.04 18.31 10.04
C VAL A 30 18.19 17.31 10.18
N LEU A 31 18.95 17.07 9.11
CA LEU A 31 20.11 16.17 9.15
C LEU A 31 21.23 16.73 10.03
N ALA A 32 21.54 18.02 9.92
CA ALA A 32 22.56 18.70 10.75
C ALA A 32 22.14 18.73 12.24
N PHE A 33 20.85 18.90 12.53
CA PHE A 33 20.33 18.90 13.89
C PHE A 33 20.40 17.50 14.53
N ASN A 34 20.09 16.46 13.79
CA ASN A 34 20.23 15.08 14.25
C ASN A 34 21.70 14.67 14.44
N ILE A 35 22.62 15.12 13.59
CA ILE A 35 24.06 14.89 13.77
C ILE A 35 24.57 15.61 15.02
N LEU A 36 24.08 16.82 15.32
CA LEU A 36 24.42 17.56 16.53
C LEU A 36 23.91 16.87 17.82
N LEU A 37 22.74 16.26 17.77
CA LEU A 37 22.17 15.49 18.90
C LEU A 37 22.94 14.19 19.15
N ILE A 38 23.42 13.52 18.11
CA ILE A 38 24.17 12.25 18.24
C ILE A 38 25.60 12.48 18.79
N TYR A 39 26.20 13.63 18.52
CA TYR A 39 27.60 13.90 18.89
C TYR A 39 27.80 14.87 20.09
N ASN A 40 26.74 15.24 20.81
CA ASN A 40 26.85 16.10 21.97
C ASN A 40 26.57 15.33 23.29
N PRO A 41 27.61 14.77 23.95
CA PRO A 41 27.43 13.97 25.17
C PRO A 41 26.99 14.80 26.40
N PHE A 42 26.86 16.12 26.28
CA PHE A 42 26.46 17.00 27.40
C PHE A 42 24.93 17.18 27.52
N ILE A 43 24.14 16.73 26.55
CA ILE A 43 22.65 16.86 26.58
C ILE A 43 21.98 15.63 27.20
N THR A 44 22.72 14.53 27.39
CA THR A 44 22.17 13.24 27.85
C THR A 44 22.30 12.94 29.32
N SER A 45 22.70 13.91 30.17
CA SER A 45 22.96 13.68 31.61
C SER A 45 21.84 14.06 32.55
N HIS A 46 20.60 14.17 32.13
CA HIS A 46 19.49 14.24 33.08
C HIS A 46 18.27 13.43 32.62
N SER A 47 17.98 12.45 33.49
CA SER A 47 16.75 11.64 33.56
C SER A 47 16.50 10.62 32.43
N ASN A 48 17.06 9.45 32.64
CA ASN A 48 16.60 8.22 32.03
C ASN A 48 15.64 7.51 33.02
N PRO A 49 14.32 7.47 32.76
CA PRO A 49 13.41 6.59 33.46
C PRO A 49 12.84 5.52 32.52
N PHE A 50 13.62 4.99 31.59
CA PHE A 50 13.22 3.74 30.93
C PHE A 50 13.85 2.56 31.64
N LYS A 51 13.20 2.18 32.75
CA LYS A 51 13.31 0.82 33.27
C LYS A 51 12.68 -0.12 32.23
N LEU A 52 13.47 -1.03 31.70
CA LEU A 52 12.95 -2.25 31.07
C LEU A 52 11.93 -2.88 32.02
N SER A 53 10.67 -2.74 31.73
CA SER A 53 9.63 -3.51 32.39
C SER A 53 9.67 -4.90 31.80
N THR A 54 10.00 -5.85 32.63
CA THR A 54 9.82 -7.29 32.45
C THR A 54 8.51 -7.59 31.77
N TYR A 55 8.59 -8.34 30.66
CA TYR A 55 7.48 -8.94 29.95
C TYR A 55 6.53 -9.63 30.95
N ARG A 56 5.40 -8.99 31.24
CA ARG A 56 4.24 -9.72 31.75
C ARG A 56 3.62 -10.43 30.56
N LYS A 57 3.62 -11.77 30.62
CA LYS A 57 2.75 -12.59 29.80
C LYS A 57 1.32 -12.10 29.99
N TYR A 58 0.80 -11.36 29.03
CA TYR A 58 -0.63 -11.13 28.91
C TYR A 58 -1.24 -12.44 28.42
N GLN A 59 -1.98 -13.10 29.29
CA GLN A 59 -2.96 -14.09 28.89
C GLN A 59 -4.09 -13.30 28.22
N ASP A 60 -4.37 -13.62 26.96
CA ASP A 60 -5.47 -13.09 26.18
C ASP A 60 -6.78 -13.26 26.96
N PRO A 61 -7.55 -12.18 27.26
CA PRO A 61 -8.86 -12.30 27.90
C PRO A 61 -9.98 -12.66 26.92
N TRP A 62 -9.68 -12.94 25.66
CA TRP A 62 -10.66 -13.25 24.63
C TRP A 62 -10.55 -14.70 24.11
N VAL A 63 -10.47 -15.66 25.02
CA VAL A 63 -10.90 -17.02 24.70
C VAL A 63 -12.42 -17.02 24.69
N LEU A 64 -13.00 -17.00 23.50
CA LEU A 64 -14.42 -17.26 23.29
C LEU A 64 -14.76 -18.64 23.82
N SER A 65 -15.32 -18.69 25.00
CA SER A 65 -16.10 -19.84 25.46
C SER A 65 -17.38 -19.90 24.64
N ASP A 66 -17.56 -20.99 23.93
CA ASP A 66 -18.79 -21.61 23.45
C ASP A 66 -20.04 -20.75 23.40
N PHE A 67 -20.34 -20.14 22.27
CA PHE A 67 -21.67 -19.71 21.90
C PHE A 67 -22.34 -20.77 21.02
N ASN A 68 -23.15 -21.60 21.64
CA ASN A 68 -24.16 -22.40 20.94
C ASN A 68 -25.23 -21.46 20.39
N PHE A 69 -25.25 -21.28 19.06
CA PHE A 69 -26.35 -20.63 18.37
C PHE A 69 -27.40 -21.69 18.00
N SER A 70 -28.51 -21.74 18.71
CA SER A 70 -29.74 -22.38 18.24
C SER A 70 -30.49 -21.37 17.38
N ILE A 71 -30.69 -21.70 16.11
CA ILE A 71 -31.53 -20.94 15.19
C ILE A 71 -32.98 -21.36 15.47
N GLU A 72 -33.75 -20.54 16.17
CA GLU A 72 -35.20 -20.57 16.08
C GLU A 72 -35.69 -19.41 15.24
N GLY A 73 -36.50 -19.77 14.21
CA GLY A 73 -36.98 -18.83 13.23
C GLY A 73 -38.00 -17.84 13.75
N SER A 74 -37.86 -16.58 13.32
CA SER A 74 -39.03 -15.71 13.13
C SER A 74 -38.74 -14.79 11.96
N GLU A 75 -39.48 -14.97 10.87
CA GLU A 75 -39.59 -14.04 9.76
C GLU A 75 -40.17 -12.72 10.27
N THR A 76 -39.35 -11.68 10.31
CA THR A 76 -39.86 -10.30 10.39
C THR A 76 -39.58 -9.64 9.05
N VAL A 77 -40.65 -9.52 8.25
CA VAL A 77 -40.71 -8.70 7.04
C VAL A 77 -40.56 -7.23 7.47
N VAL A 78 -39.43 -6.62 7.14
CA VAL A 78 -39.25 -5.17 7.28
C VAL A 78 -39.68 -4.52 5.96
N GLU A 79 -40.88 -3.91 5.95
CA GLU A 79 -41.32 -3.07 4.84
C GLU A 79 -40.49 -1.79 4.80
N PHE A 80 -39.72 -1.65 3.71
CA PHE A 80 -39.05 -0.39 3.39
C PHE A 80 -40.03 0.57 2.71
N HIS A 81 -40.37 1.65 3.37
CA HIS A 81 -41.13 2.74 2.77
C HIS A 81 -40.34 3.41 1.64
N ASN A 82 -40.98 3.44 0.45
CA ASN A 82 -40.54 4.08 -0.77
C ASN A 82 -40.28 5.59 -0.56
N SER A 83 -39.04 6.01 -0.63
CA SER A 83 -38.66 7.40 -0.95
C SER A 83 -38.11 7.46 -2.37
N THR A 84 -38.82 8.21 -3.21
CA THR A 84 -38.52 8.78 -4.52
C THR A 84 -37.37 8.14 -5.32
N LYS A 85 -37.79 7.38 -6.35
CA LYS A 85 -36.93 6.85 -7.42
C LYS A 85 -36.21 7.95 -8.18
N THR A 86 -34.97 8.22 -7.83
CA THR A 86 -34.00 8.64 -8.83
C THR A 86 -33.51 7.38 -9.52
N THR A 87 -33.88 7.19 -10.78
CA THR A 87 -33.43 6.08 -11.63
C THR A 87 -31.94 6.25 -11.88
N ARG A 88 -31.11 5.70 -10.99
CA ARG A 88 -29.68 5.50 -11.29
C ARG A 88 -29.61 4.40 -12.37
N PRO A 89 -28.82 4.56 -13.44
CA PRO A 89 -28.58 3.47 -14.37
C PRO A 89 -27.96 2.32 -13.55
N ASN A 90 -28.56 1.13 -13.67
CA ASN A 90 -28.04 -0.07 -13.05
C ASN A 90 -26.60 -0.26 -13.52
N PRO A 91 -25.61 -0.30 -12.63
CA PRO A 91 -24.24 -0.56 -13.05
C PRO A 91 -24.21 -1.90 -13.78
N ARG A 92 -23.56 -1.93 -14.95
CA ARG A 92 -23.36 -3.18 -15.68
C ARG A 92 -22.71 -4.19 -14.74
N PRO A 93 -23.07 -5.47 -14.81
CA PRO A 93 -22.39 -6.49 -14.02
C PRO A 93 -20.88 -6.37 -14.23
N TYR A 94 -20.12 -6.26 -13.16
CA TYR A 94 -18.66 -6.22 -13.24
C TYR A 94 -18.15 -7.54 -13.81
N ASN A 95 -17.40 -7.46 -14.91
CA ASN A 95 -16.70 -8.59 -15.51
C ASN A 95 -15.19 -8.38 -15.31
N PRO A 96 -14.51 -9.17 -14.46
CA PRO A 96 -13.08 -8.99 -14.16
C PRO A 96 -12.16 -9.23 -15.37
N THR A 97 -12.65 -9.80 -16.45
CA THR A 97 -11.91 -10.04 -17.69
C THR A 97 -12.22 -9.03 -18.80
N ASP A 98 -13.09 -8.05 -18.54
CA ASP A 98 -13.45 -7.04 -19.53
C ASP A 98 -12.33 -6.00 -19.68
N ILE A 99 -11.57 -6.13 -20.79
CA ILE A 99 -10.49 -5.21 -21.19
C ILE A 99 -10.99 -4.03 -22.02
N SER A 100 -12.29 -3.97 -22.31
CA SER A 100 -12.87 -2.89 -23.14
C SER A 100 -12.67 -1.50 -22.55
N MET A 101 -12.45 -1.43 -21.23
CA MET A 101 -12.16 -0.21 -20.49
C MET A 101 -10.74 0.34 -20.70
N TYR A 102 -9.85 -0.44 -21.32
CA TYR A 102 -8.45 -0.07 -21.55
C TYR A 102 -8.14 -0.10 -23.05
N PRO A 103 -8.64 0.87 -23.82
CA PRO A 103 -8.53 0.86 -25.30
C PRO A 103 -7.09 0.85 -25.79
N GLU A 104 -6.15 1.40 -25.04
CA GLU A 104 -4.72 1.42 -25.34
C GLU A 104 -4.07 0.02 -25.27
N LEU A 105 -4.72 -0.94 -24.61
CA LEU A 105 -4.19 -2.30 -24.43
C LEU A 105 -4.74 -3.30 -25.47
N ARG A 106 -5.84 -2.95 -26.16
CA ARG A 106 -6.51 -3.84 -27.13
C ARG A 106 -5.59 -4.39 -28.22
N PRO A 107 -4.62 -3.63 -28.76
CA PRO A 107 -3.73 -4.13 -29.79
C PRO A 107 -2.72 -5.18 -29.29
N HIS A 108 -2.45 -5.24 -27.98
CA HIS A 108 -1.40 -6.04 -27.37
C HIS A 108 -1.91 -7.29 -26.66
N ILE A 109 -3.23 -7.42 -26.47
CA ILE A 109 -3.83 -8.56 -25.80
C ILE A 109 -4.38 -9.53 -26.84
N GLY A 110 -3.64 -10.58 -27.10
CA GLY A 110 -4.10 -11.68 -27.95
C GLY A 110 -5.27 -12.44 -27.32
N LYS A 111 -6.09 -13.10 -28.15
CA LYS A 111 -7.21 -13.95 -27.68
C LYS A 111 -6.76 -15.05 -26.70
N SER A 112 -5.49 -15.48 -26.78
CA SER A 112 -4.91 -16.49 -25.88
C SER A 112 -4.78 -16.00 -24.43
N MET A 113 -4.63 -14.70 -24.20
CA MET A 113 -4.52 -14.13 -22.85
C MET A 113 -5.85 -14.17 -22.07
N LEU A 114 -6.98 -14.24 -22.77
CA LEU A 114 -8.30 -14.28 -22.13
C LEU A 114 -8.63 -15.61 -21.44
N ASN A 115 -7.86 -16.66 -21.72
CA ASN A 115 -8.04 -18.02 -21.16
C ASN A 115 -6.94 -18.40 -20.17
N ILE A 116 -6.26 -17.43 -19.58
CA ILE A 116 -5.17 -17.69 -18.65
C ILE A 116 -5.72 -18.09 -17.29
N HIS A 117 -4.99 -18.98 -16.61
CA HIS A 117 -5.17 -19.32 -15.21
C HIS A 117 -5.26 -18.05 -14.35
N ASP A 118 -6.24 -17.97 -13.47
CA ASP A 118 -6.45 -16.75 -12.69
C ASP A 118 -5.73 -16.74 -11.34
N TYR A 119 -5.34 -17.91 -10.82
CA TYR A 119 -4.62 -18.06 -9.55
C TYR A 119 -5.17 -17.16 -8.42
N ASP A 120 -6.48 -17.03 -8.32
CA ASP A 120 -7.21 -16.17 -7.39
C ASP A 120 -7.04 -14.66 -7.62
N PHE A 121 -6.44 -14.22 -8.71
CA PHE A 121 -6.35 -12.80 -9.02
C PHE A 121 -7.69 -12.15 -9.36
N ASN A 122 -8.69 -12.96 -9.75
CA ASN A 122 -10.03 -12.53 -10.15
C ASN A 122 -11.11 -12.92 -9.14
N GLY A 123 -10.74 -13.31 -7.92
CA GLY A 123 -11.67 -13.67 -6.87
C GLY A 123 -12.75 -12.59 -6.60
N PRO A 124 -13.94 -12.94 -6.11
CA PRO A 124 -14.97 -11.97 -5.80
C PRO A 124 -14.53 -11.04 -4.68
N TYR A 125 -15.00 -9.78 -4.73
CA TYR A 125 -14.75 -8.84 -3.65
C TYR A 125 -15.64 -9.14 -2.45
N VAL A 126 -15.01 -9.30 -1.27
CA VAL A 126 -15.72 -9.48 0.00
C VAL A 126 -15.97 -8.10 0.59
N GLY A 127 -17.10 -7.48 0.23
CA GLY A 127 -17.39 -6.08 0.52
C GLY A 127 -18.21 -5.81 1.77
N TRP A 128 -18.78 -6.83 2.45
CA TRP A 128 -19.61 -6.62 3.63
C TRP A 128 -18.89 -5.89 4.78
N PRO A 129 -17.54 -6.07 5.01
CA PRO A 129 -16.87 -5.31 6.07
C PRO A 129 -16.80 -3.80 5.75
N LEU A 130 -16.60 -3.44 4.46
CA LEU A 130 -16.71 -2.06 4.01
C LEU A 130 -18.12 -1.52 4.25
N GLY A 131 -19.15 -2.31 3.90
CA GLY A 131 -20.55 -1.95 4.14
C GLY A 131 -20.85 -1.67 5.60
N ARG A 132 -20.34 -2.50 6.51
CA ARG A 132 -20.47 -2.30 7.95
C ARG A 132 -19.88 -0.95 8.38
N VAL A 133 -18.63 -0.68 8.03
CA VAL A 133 -17.94 0.57 8.44
C VAL A 133 -18.61 1.81 7.86
N CYS A 134 -19.11 1.74 6.63
CA CYS A 134 -19.86 2.84 6.02
C CYS A 134 -21.22 3.07 6.70
N ASN A 135 -21.93 2.00 7.09
CA ASN A 135 -23.23 2.10 7.78
C ASN A 135 -23.11 2.62 9.23
N GLU A 136 -21.99 2.31 9.90
CA GLU A 136 -21.70 2.81 11.26
C GLU A 136 -21.37 4.30 11.29
N THR A 137 -21.14 4.93 10.14
CA THR A 137 -20.71 6.33 10.05
C THR A 137 -21.86 7.24 9.63
N LYS A 138 -22.08 8.30 10.40
CA LYS A 138 -23.03 9.37 10.03
C LYS A 138 -22.38 10.31 9.01
N GLN A 139 -22.96 10.40 7.80
CA GLN A 139 -22.48 11.28 6.74
C GLN A 139 -22.80 12.76 7.01
N ILE A 140 -21.95 13.63 6.45
CA ILE A 140 -22.16 15.07 6.34
C ILE A 140 -22.53 15.35 4.88
N PRO A 141 -23.79 15.69 4.57
CA PRO A 141 -24.22 15.99 3.20
C PRO A 141 -23.40 17.14 2.60
N GLY A 142 -22.83 16.92 1.41
CA GLY A 142 -22.00 17.91 0.72
C GLY A 142 -20.50 17.86 1.08
N LEU A 143 -20.09 17.02 2.05
CA LEU A 143 -18.66 16.80 2.32
C LEU A 143 -18.08 15.83 1.29
N VAL A 144 -17.08 16.30 0.51
CA VAL A 144 -16.41 15.51 -0.52
C VAL A 144 -14.92 15.41 -0.24
N PHE A 145 -14.34 14.23 -0.40
CA PHE A 145 -12.91 14.02 -0.21
C PHE A 145 -12.16 13.88 -1.53
N LEU A 146 -10.91 14.35 -1.54
CA LEU A 146 -9.91 14.18 -2.59
C LEU A 146 -8.73 13.36 -2.06
N CYS A 147 -8.43 12.25 -2.74
CA CYS A 147 -7.33 11.34 -2.42
C CYS A 147 -6.24 11.35 -3.51
N ASP A 148 -5.95 12.52 -4.05
CA ASP A 148 -5.02 12.72 -5.17
C ASP A 148 -3.59 13.09 -4.75
N ASN A 149 -3.33 13.32 -3.46
CA ASN A 149 -2.00 13.67 -2.95
C ASN A 149 -1.15 12.42 -2.64
N ASN A 150 -1.26 11.40 -3.47
CA ASN A 150 -0.47 10.18 -3.41
C ASN A 150 0.83 10.33 -4.21
N SER A 151 1.88 9.59 -3.87
CA SER A 151 3.15 9.63 -4.61
C SER A 151 4.07 8.46 -4.25
N GLY A 152 5.15 8.32 -5.00
CA GLY A 152 6.16 7.27 -4.80
C GLY A 152 5.87 5.99 -5.57
N GLY A 153 6.27 4.85 -5.05
CA GLY A 153 5.99 3.53 -5.62
C GLY A 153 4.60 3.02 -5.27
N ILE A 154 4.19 1.92 -5.89
CA ILE A 154 2.85 1.33 -5.72
C ILE A 154 2.49 1.05 -4.25
N GLY A 155 3.44 0.61 -3.43
CA GLY A 155 3.21 0.38 -2.01
C GLY A 155 2.75 1.64 -1.27
N ASN A 156 3.37 2.78 -1.56
CA ASN A 156 2.98 4.07 -1.00
C ASN A 156 1.64 4.54 -1.56
N ILE A 157 1.48 4.56 -2.88
CA ILE A 157 0.28 5.05 -3.56
C ILE A 157 -0.96 4.28 -3.11
N ARG A 158 -0.87 2.95 -3.10
CA ARG A 158 -1.95 2.06 -2.65
C ARG A 158 -2.35 2.37 -1.21
N ASN A 159 -1.38 2.40 -0.33
CA ASN A 159 -1.64 2.62 1.09
C ASN A 159 -2.20 4.03 1.36
N PHE A 160 -1.65 5.06 0.68
CA PHE A 160 -2.18 6.42 0.79
C PHE A 160 -3.65 6.50 0.37
N ILE A 161 -4.02 5.93 -0.78
CA ILE A 161 -5.40 5.99 -1.29
C ILE A 161 -6.34 5.27 -0.32
N LEU A 162 -5.98 4.07 0.15
CA LEU A 162 -6.79 3.31 1.11
C LEU A 162 -6.97 4.07 2.43
N THR A 163 -5.88 4.60 2.98
CA THR A 163 -5.92 5.41 4.20
C THR A 163 -6.77 6.66 4.01
N CYS A 164 -6.64 7.36 2.86
CA CYS A 164 -7.47 8.51 2.55
C CYS A 164 -8.96 8.16 2.47
N ILE A 165 -9.32 7.07 1.81
CA ILE A 165 -10.70 6.57 1.75
C ILE A 165 -11.20 6.23 3.15
N ARG A 166 -10.36 5.61 3.98
CA ARG A 166 -10.75 5.28 5.35
C ARG A 166 -10.98 6.53 6.21
N TYR A 167 -10.15 7.56 6.06
CA TYR A 167 -10.39 8.87 6.68
C TYR A 167 -11.67 9.51 6.16
N ALA A 168 -11.92 9.47 4.85
CA ALA A 168 -13.16 9.99 4.25
C ALA A 168 -14.40 9.33 4.85
N ILE A 169 -14.42 8.00 4.97
CA ILE A 169 -15.50 7.28 5.62
C ILE A 169 -15.66 7.76 7.07
N HIS A 170 -14.58 7.83 7.85
CA HIS A 170 -14.65 8.20 9.26
C HIS A 170 -15.06 9.67 9.50
N ALA A 171 -14.65 10.56 8.58
CA ALA A 171 -15.08 11.95 8.55
C ALA A 171 -16.56 12.11 8.21
N GLY A 172 -17.21 11.08 7.70
CA GLY A 172 -18.59 11.13 7.23
C GLY A 172 -18.74 11.77 5.86
N ALA A 173 -17.79 11.59 4.96
CA ALA A 173 -17.91 12.08 3.59
C ALA A 173 -19.15 11.49 2.91
N SER A 174 -19.90 12.35 2.20
CA SER A 174 -21.00 11.95 1.32
C SER A 174 -20.57 11.82 -0.13
N GLY A 175 -19.34 12.22 -0.46
CA GLY A 175 -18.75 12.10 -1.78
C GLY A 175 -17.24 11.87 -1.74
N LEU A 176 -16.75 11.24 -2.81
CA LEU A 176 -15.34 11.00 -3.06
C LEU A 176 -15.05 11.23 -4.54
N VAL A 177 -14.08 12.06 -4.85
CA VAL A 177 -13.56 12.15 -6.23
C VAL A 177 -12.64 10.96 -6.47
N ILE A 178 -12.83 10.25 -7.58
CA ILE A 178 -12.01 9.08 -7.95
C ILE A 178 -10.54 9.50 -7.94
N PRO A 179 -9.67 8.82 -7.16
CA PRO A 179 -8.29 9.22 -7.00
C PRO A 179 -7.52 9.23 -8.33
N LYS A 180 -6.77 10.29 -8.59
CA LYS A 180 -5.76 10.31 -9.66
C LYS A 180 -4.44 9.80 -9.12
N ILE A 181 -3.69 9.11 -9.95
CA ILE A 181 -2.40 8.53 -9.61
C ILE A 181 -1.29 9.52 -9.94
N GLN A 182 -0.49 9.90 -8.97
CA GLN A 182 0.68 10.73 -9.23
C GLN A 182 1.77 9.88 -9.86
N GLN A 183 2.11 10.20 -11.10
CA GLN A 183 3.11 9.47 -11.86
C GLN A 183 4.51 9.79 -11.36
N ARG A 184 5.32 8.76 -11.15
CA ARG A 184 6.73 8.86 -10.86
C ARG A 184 7.54 9.04 -12.14
N SER A 185 8.67 9.74 -12.07
CA SER A 185 9.63 9.82 -13.18
C SER A 185 10.33 8.48 -13.38
N GLU A 186 10.33 7.99 -14.63
CA GLU A 186 11.11 6.78 -14.99
C GLU A 186 12.61 7.11 -15.19
N LYS A 187 12.94 8.38 -15.50
CA LYS A 187 14.31 8.84 -15.71
C LYS A 187 15.02 9.21 -14.41
N ASP A 188 14.27 9.72 -13.45
CA ASP A 188 14.76 10.08 -12.13
C ASP A 188 13.78 9.53 -11.07
N LEU A 189 14.06 8.35 -10.58
CA LEU A 189 13.20 7.66 -9.62
C LEU A 189 13.06 8.40 -8.28
N SER A 190 13.95 9.34 -7.97
CA SER A 190 13.83 10.21 -6.79
C SER A 190 12.78 11.30 -6.97
N ASN A 191 12.39 11.61 -8.22
CA ASN A 191 11.37 12.58 -8.55
C ASN A 191 9.97 11.95 -8.48
N ILE A 192 9.37 12.00 -7.30
CA ILE A 192 8.07 11.37 -7.01
C ILE A 192 6.87 12.32 -7.08
N PHE A 193 7.08 13.63 -7.37
CA PHE A 193 6.02 14.64 -7.24
C PHE A 193 5.73 15.45 -8.51
N THR A 194 6.56 15.38 -9.55
CA THR A 194 6.54 16.43 -10.60
C THR A 194 6.14 15.94 -11.98
N THR A 195 5.81 14.68 -12.19
CA THR A 195 5.53 14.14 -13.54
C THR A 195 4.06 14.17 -13.95
N GLY A 196 3.19 14.77 -13.12
CA GLY A 196 1.78 14.90 -13.38
C GLY A 196 0.93 13.75 -12.88
N PHE A 197 -0.35 13.78 -13.23
CA PHE A 197 -1.33 12.79 -12.80
C PHE A 197 -1.77 11.89 -13.94
N LYS A 198 -1.99 10.62 -13.61
CA LYS A 198 -2.63 9.62 -14.45
C LYS A 198 -4.02 9.30 -13.89
N PRO A 199 -4.96 8.85 -14.72
CA PRO A 199 -6.26 8.41 -14.23
C PRO A 199 -6.13 7.18 -13.34
N PHE A 200 -7.16 6.90 -12.54
CA PHE A 200 -7.18 5.78 -11.59
C PHE A 200 -6.89 4.43 -12.24
N TYR A 201 -7.43 4.22 -13.46
CA TYR A 201 -7.22 3.00 -14.23
C TYR A 201 -5.76 2.80 -14.71
N TYR A 202 -4.87 3.74 -14.45
CA TYR A 202 -3.44 3.54 -14.73
C TYR A 202 -2.85 2.37 -13.94
N PHE A 203 -3.31 2.15 -12.69
CA PHE A 203 -2.91 1.02 -11.84
C PHE A 203 -4.05 0.08 -11.51
N PHE A 204 -5.26 0.59 -11.32
CA PHE A 204 -6.33 -0.13 -10.68
C PHE A 204 -7.52 -0.36 -11.63
N ASP A 205 -8.27 -1.39 -11.31
CA ASP A 205 -9.50 -1.77 -11.98
C ASP A 205 -10.63 -0.82 -11.55
N GLU A 206 -10.80 0.27 -12.29
CA GLU A 206 -11.79 1.31 -11.98
C GLU A 206 -13.24 0.80 -11.98
N PRO A 207 -13.68 -0.05 -12.94
CA PRO A 207 -14.99 -0.68 -12.86
C PRO A 207 -15.20 -1.48 -11.57
N HIS A 208 -14.19 -2.22 -11.11
CA HIS A 208 -14.24 -2.92 -9.83
C HIS A 208 -14.39 -1.96 -8.65
N PHE A 209 -13.58 -0.90 -8.61
CA PHE A 209 -13.64 0.12 -7.57
C PHE A 209 -15.03 0.76 -7.49
N LYS A 210 -15.57 1.19 -8.66
CA LYS A 210 -16.92 1.77 -8.75
C LYS A 210 -18.00 0.80 -8.29
N TYR A 211 -17.91 -0.46 -8.71
CA TYR A 211 -18.84 -1.51 -8.29
C TYR A 211 -18.76 -1.74 -6.76
N ALA A 212 -17.57 -1.91 -6.22
CA ALA A 212 -17.38 -2.17 -4.79
C ALA A 212 -17.90 -1.02 -3.92
N MET A 213 -17.55 0.23 -4.27
CA MET A 213 -18.04 1.40 -3.54
C MET A 213 -19.56 1.56 -3.66
N SER A 214 -20.13 1.45 -4.85
CA SER A 214 -21.58 1.63 -5.02
C SER A 214 -22.43 0.51 -4.39
N SER A 215 -21.88 -0.70 -4.29
CA SER A 215 -22.59 -1.85 -3.71
C SER A 215 -22.47 -1.91 -2.20
N PHE A 216 -21.33 -1.56 -1.63
CA PHE A 216 -21.03 -1.76 -0.22
C PHE A 216 -20.90 -0.46 0.59
N CYS A 217 -20.66 0.68 -0.06
CA CYS A 217 -20.66 1.99 0.58
C CYS A 217 -21.47 3.03 -0.23
N PRO A 218 -22.76 2.79 -0.52
CA PRO A 218 -23.58 3.66 -1.38
C PRO A 218 -23.80 5.04 -0.80
N GLN A 219 -23.49 5.27 0.48
CA GLN A 219 -23.55 6.56 1.15
C GLN A 219 -22.53 7.56 0.60
N ILE A 220 -21.45 7.05 -0.01
CA ILE A 220 -20.41 7.87 -0.64
C ILE A 220 -20.61 7.86 -2.17
N VAL A 221 -21.01 8.99 -2.71
CA VAL A 221 -21.15 9.17 -4.17
C VAL A 221 -19.77 9.34 -4.79
N LEU A 222 -19.48 8.60 -5.87
CA LEU A 222 -18.24 8.74 -6.62
C LEU A 222 -18.39 9.78 -7.73
N TYR A 223 -17.46 10.72 -7.79
CA TYR A 223 -17.33 11.72 -8.85
C TYR A 223 -16.05 11.48 -9.66
N ASN A 224 -16.08 11.61 -10.99
CA ASN A 224 -14.86 11.47 -11.78
C ASN A 224 -13.94 12.68 -11.60
N GLU A 225 -14.53 13.88 -11.53
CA GLU A 225 -13.82 15.15 -11.37
C GLU A 225 -14.50 16.02 -10.30
N VAL A 226 -13.77 17.03 -9.80
CA VAL A 226 -14.35 18.01 -8.85
C VAL A 226 -15.52 18.76 -9.47
N THR A 227 -15.49 19.00 -10.78
CA THR A 227 -16.56 19.67 -11.53
C THR A 227 -17.86 18.88 -11.62
N ASP A 228 -17.82 17.57 -11.34
CA ASP A 228 -19.01 16.69 -11.36
C ASP A 228 -19.80 16.76 -10.04
N ILE A 229 -19.25 17.42 -9.01
CA ILE A 229 -19.92 17.63 -7.74
C ILE A 229 -21.11 18.55 -7.95
N PRO A 230 -22.32 18.20 -7.50
CA PRO A 230 -23.47 19.11 -7.59
C PRO A 230 -23.15 20.46 -6.94
N ASN A 231 -23.49 21.54 -7.60
CA ASN A 231 -23.18 22.93 -7.20
C ASN A 231 -21.66 23.20 -7.08
N ALA A 232 -20.82 22.55 -7.91
CA ALA A 232 -19.36 22.73 -7.89
C ALA A 232 -18.95 24.20 -8.12
N GLU A 233 -19.75 25.00 -8.81
CA GLU A 233 -19.53 26.44 -9.01
C GLU A 233 -19.55 27.25 -7.70
N ARG A 234 -20.16 26.71 -6.64
CA ARG A 234 -20.21 27.29 -5.30
C ARG A 234 -19.08 26.83 -4.39
N LEU A 235 -18.23 25.90 -4.84
CA LEU A 235 -17.04 25.49 -4.13
C LEU A 235 -16.09 26.67 -3.95
N LYS A 236 -15.94 27.16 -2.73
CA LYS A 236 -15.08 28.32 -2.44
C LYS A 236 -13.60 27.99 -2.67
N THR A 237 -13.14 26.85 -2.15
CA THR A 237 -11.76 26.35 -2.27
C THR A 237 -11.69 24.87 -1.89
N ILE A 238 -10.71 24.15 -2.47
CA ILE A 238 -10.30 22.84 -1.95
C ILE A 238 -9.47 23.09 -0.68
N VAL A 239 -9.87 22.51 0.43
CA VAL A 239 -9.21 22.71 1.72
C VAL A 239 -8.22 21.56 1.97
N ASP A 240 -6.94 21.90 2.09
CA ASP A 240 -5.93 20.93 2.48
C ASP A 240 -6.09 20.53 3.95
N PHE A 241 -6.14 19.23 4.21
CA PHE A 241 -6.33 18.64 5.52
C PHE A 241 -5.14 17.75 5.89
N TYR A 242 -4.59 18.01 7.07
CA TYR A 242 -3.54 17.21 7.69
C TYR A 242 -4.10 16.66 9.00
N PRO A 243 -4.32 15.34 9.18
CA PRO A 243 -4.79 14.80 10.46
C PRO A 243 -3.98 15.23 11.67
N LYS A 244 -2.65 15.38 11.54
CA LYS A 244 -1.79 15.95 12.59
C LYS A 244 -2.19 17.36 13.05
N SER A 245 -2.88 18.14 12.19
CA SER A 245 -3.38 19.46 12.55
C SER A 245 -4.53 19.45 13.58
N LEU A 246 -5.08 18.27 13.86
CA LEU A 246 -6.13 18.08 14.87
C LEU A 246 -5.61 18.09 16.31
N ASN A 247 -4.29 18.15 16.52
CA ASN A 247 -3.65 18.03 17.84
C ASN A 247 -4.14 16.79 18.61
N ILE A 248 -4.25 15.68 17.91
CA ILE A 248 -4.42 14.36 18.50
C ILE A 248 -3.01 13.81 18.69
N ASP A 249 -2.75 13.17 19.82
CA ASP A 249 -1.48 12.46 20.01
C ASP A 249 -1.44 11.28 19.06
N PHE A 250 -0.70 11.43 17.97
CA PHE A 250 -0.46 10.39 17.00
C PHE A 250 0.79 9.62 17.39
N ASP A 251 0.59 8.53 18.08
CA ASP A 251 1.68 7.62 18.47
C ASP A 251 1.91 6.50 17.43
N GLY A 252 1.44 6.71 16.21
CA GLY A 252 1.55 5.74 15.13
C GLY A 252 0.53 4.60 15.23
N CYS A 253 0.86 3.44 14.66
CA CYS A 253 -0.01 2.27 14.61
C CYS A 253 0.57 1.07 15.35
N ASP A 254 1.57 1.28 16.19
CA ASP A 254 2.46 0.30 16.77
C ASP A 254 1.86 -0.50 17.94
N GLU A 255 0.90 0.09 18.66
CA GLU A 255 0.34 -0.54 19.86
C GLU A 255 -1.10 -0.99 19.66
N ARG A 256 -1.29 -2.27 19.38
CA ARG A 256 -2.61 -2.88 19.17
C ARG A 256 -3.51 -2.71 20.40
N GLY A 257 -4.60 -1.98 20.20
CA GLY A 257 -5.59 -1.73 21.25
C GLY A 257 -5.20 -0.68 22.29
N VAL A 258 -3.96 -0.19 22.31
CA VAL A 258 -3.48 0.89 23.18
C VAL A 258 -3.60 2.24 22.51
N ASN A 259 -3.12 2.33 21.27
CA ASN A 259 -3.24 3.57 20.49
C ASN A 259 -4.67 3.77 19.98
N ARG A 260 -5.41 4.62 20.68
CA ARG A 260 -6.82 4.91 20.41
C ARG A 260 -7.05 6.34 19.91
N HIS A 261 -6.03 7.00 19.40
CA HIS A 261 -6.12 8.39 18.94
C HIS A 261 -7.23 8.62 17.90
N LEU A 262 -7.47 7.66 17.02
CA LEU A 262 -8.52 7.75 16.01
C LEU A 262 -9.94 7.70 16.56
N ASP A 263 -10.16 7.27 17.80
CA ASP A 263 -11.49 7.32 18.43
C ASP A 263 -11.98 8.75 18.61
N LYS A 264 -11.07 9.71 18.73
CA LYS A 264 -11.35 11.15 18.83
C LYS A 264 -11.36 11.86 17.48
N PHE A 265 -11.04 11.16 16.38
CA PHE A 265 -10.86 11.79 15.07
C PHE A 265 -12.09 12.55 14.63
N ARG A 266 -13.28 11.93 14.63
CA ARG A 266 -14.51 12.57 14.15
C ARG A 266 -14.84 13.86 14.94
N LEU A 267 -14.78 13.80 16.26
CA LEU A 267 -15.00 14.97 17.11
C LEU A 267 -14.01 16.10 16.78
N LYS A 268 -12.74 15.76 16.62
CA LYS A 268 -11.70 16.73 16.32
C LYS A 268 -11.79 17.27 14.88
N PHE A 269 -12.24 16.45 13.94
CA PHE A 269 -12.49 16.87 12.57
C PHE A 269 -13.66 17.86 12.50
N ASP A 270 -14.76 17.58 13.21
CA ASP A 270 -15.90 18.50 13.28
C ASP A 270 -15.47 19.85 13.89
N GLN A 271 -14.69 19.85 14.99
CA GLN A 271 -14.12 21.07 15.57
C GLN A 271 -13.16 21.81 14.62
N TRP A 272 -12.41 21.08 13.78
CA TRP A 272 -11.56 21.67 12.77
C TRP A 272 -12.36 22.35 11.67
N LEU A 273 -13.45 21.75 11.21
CA LEU A 273 -14.38 22.38 10.25
C LEU A 273 -14.96 23.69 10.82
N GLU A 274 -15.43 23.67 12.06
CA GLU A 274 -15.95 24.86 12.77
C GLU A 274 -14.88 25.95 12.86
N LYS A 275 -13.68 25.62 13.31
CA LYS A 275 -12.54 26.57 13.43
C LYS A 275 -12.14 27.18 12.08
N LYS A 276 -12.33 26.46 10.99
CA LYS A 276 -12.09 26.93 9.62
C LYS A 276 -13.27 27.70 9.03
N ASN A 277 -14.38 27.83 9.75
CA ASN A 277 -15.64 28.38 9.27
C ASN A 277 -16.11 27.73 7.96
N ILE A 278 -15.95 26.39 7.87
CA ILE A 278 -16.39 25.60 6.71
C ILE A 278 -17.83 25.17 6.97
N VAL A 279 -18.76 25.85 6.28
CA VAL A 279 -20.16 25.45 6.25
C VAL A 279 -20.32 24.44 5.11
N ILE A 280 -20.97 23.32 5.41
CA ILE A 280 -21.16 22.22 4.45
C ILE A 280 -22.63 21.89 4.33
N SER A 281 -23.12 21.89 3.11
CA SER A 281 -24.46 21.42 2.75
C SER A 281 -24.46 20.89 1.32
N LEU A 282 -25.58 20.34 0.85
CA LEU A 282 -25.74 19.96 -0.54
C LEU A 282 -25.72 21.16 -1.48
N ASP A 283 -26.17 22.33 -0.99
CA ASP A 283 -26.18 23.58 -1.77
C ASP A 283 -24.84 24.31 -1.75
N GLU A 284 -24.04 24.11 -0.69
CA GLU A 284 -22.69 24.63 -0.53
C GLU A 284 -21.75 23.46 -0.19
N PRO A 285 -21.35 22.65 -1.19
CA PRO A 285 -20.45 21.52 -0.96
C PRO A 285 -19.05 22.00 -0.56
N ALA A 286 -18.37 21.20 0.25
CA ALA A 286 -16.97 21.45 0.62
C ALA A 286 -16.09 20.27 0.22
N THR A 287 -14.95 20.58 -0.38
CA THR A 287 -13.99 19.58 -0.80
C THR A 287 -12.76 19.62 0.07
N VAL A 288 -12.43 18.49 0.68
CA VAL A 288 -11.28 18.30 1.57
C VAL A 288 -10.26 17.39 0.89
N ARG A 289 -9.03 17.88 0.74
CA ARG A 289 -7.91 17.11 0.20
C ARG A 289 -7.04 16.59 1.33
N LEU A 290 -6.94 15.27 1.48
CA LEU A 290 -6.02 14.66 2.43
C LEU A 290 -4.58 14.79 1.95
N LYS A 291 -3.67 15.25 2.83
CA LYS A 291 -2.27 15.48 2.48
C LYS A 291 -1.40 14.27 2.77
N TRP A 292 -0.34 14.13 1.98
CA TRP A 292 0.57 12.98 1.94
C TRP A 292 1.19 12.59 3.30
N ALA A 293 1.37 13.54 4.23
CA ALA A 293 1.97 13.28 5.55
C ALA A 293 1.20 12.26 6.42
N THR A 294 0.08 11.71 5.93
CA THR A 294 -0.83 10.87 6.73
C THR A 294 -0.89 9.41 6.29
N PHE A 295 -0.11 8.99 5.30
CA PHE A 295 -0.35 7.71 4.64
C PHE A 295 -0.01 6.47 5.49
N PHE A 296 0.73 6.61 6.58
CA PHE A 296 1.05 5.52 7.52
C PHE A 296 0.37 5.66 8.89
N GLU A 297 -0.70 6.41 9.01
CA GLU A 297 -1.24 6.78 10.32
C GLU A 297 -2.52 6.03 10.73
N TRP A 298 -3.08 5.16 9.89
CA TRP A 298 -4.29 4.41 10.23
C TRP A 298 -3.95 3.00 10.72
N PRO A 299 -4.24 2.66 12.00
CA PRO A 299 -4.05 1.29 12.50
C PRO A 299 -5.04 0.36 11.81
N ILE A 300 -4.55 -0.55 10.97
CA ILE A 300 -5.40 -1.40 10.13
C ILE A 300 -6.30 -2.35 10.93
N TYR A 301 -5.86 -2.78 12.09
CA TYR A 301 -6.61 -3.69 12.97
C TYR A 301 -7.76 -3.02 13.73
N ARG A 302 -7.85 -1.67 13.73
CA ARG A 302 -8.85 -0.92 14.46
C ARG A 302 -10.29 -1.28 14.04
N ASP A 303 -10.51 -1.53 12.79
CA ASP A 303 -11.83 -1.81 12.21
C ASP A 303 -12.17 -3.30 12.15
N GLY A 304 -11.36 -4.13 12.78
CA GLY A 304 -11.52 -5.59 12.83
C GLY A 304 -10.79 -6.32 11.72
N PRO A 305 -10.54 -7.63 11.91
CA PRO A 305 -9.73 -8.43 11.00
C PRO A 305 -10.36 -8.59 9.61
N GLU A 306 -11.68 -8.70 9.53
CA GLU A 306 -12.40 -8.86 8.27
C GLU A 306 -12.23 -7.61 7.39
N PHE A 307 -12.36 -6.42 7.98
CA PHE A 307 -12.14 -5.16 7.26
C PHE A 307 -10.68 -5.04 6.83
N ALA A 308 -9.73 -5.26 7.73
CA ALA A 308 -8.32 -5.16 7.40
C ALA A 308 -7.89 -6.10 6.28
N ASN A 309 -8.39 -7.34 6.28
CA ASN A 309 -8.03 -8.35 5.29
C ASN A 309 -8.64 -8.09 3.90
N THR A 310 -9.79 -7.38 3.82
CA THR A 310 -10.55 -7.22 2.58
C THR A 310 -10.49 -5.81 2.00
N PHE A 311 -10.23 -4.80 2.83
CA PHE A 311 -10.27 -3.40 2.41
C PHE A 311 -9.22 -3.09 1.33
N GLY A 312 -8.05 -3.72 1.40
CA GLY A 312 -7.01 -3.58 0.40
C GLY A 312 -7.42 -4.03 -1.00
N ASP A 313 -8.32 -5.00 -1.11
CA ASP A 313 -8.82 -5.52 -2.38
C ASP A 313 -9.81 -4.58 -3.08
N LEU A 314 -10.21 -3.48 -2.43
CA LEU A 314 -10.90 -2.36 -3.05
C LEU A 314 -10.08 -1.76 -4.21
N LEU A 315 -8.74 -1.73 -4.05
CA LEU A 315 -7.80 -1.30 -5.06
C LEU A 315 -7.24 -2.50 -5.84
N ARG A 316 -8.13 -3.24 -6.51
CA ARG A 316 -7.73 -4.33 -7.39
C ARG A 316 -6.86 -3.80 -8.52
N ILE A 317 -5.75 -4.48 -8.79
CA ILE A 317 -4.88 -4.16 -9.92
C ILE A 317 -5.63 -4.48 -11.23
N ARG A 318 -5.42 -3.68 -12.28
CA ARG A 318 -6.12 -3.83 -13.57
C ARG A 318 -5.91 -5.21 -14.20
N SER A 319 -6.90 -5.63 -15.00
CA SER A 319 -7.04 -7.02 -15.44
C SER A 319 -5.90 -7.51 -16.35
N ASP A 320 -5.36 -6.66 -17.24
CA ASP A 320 -4.25 -7.02 -18.12
C ASP A 320 -2.96 -7.31 -17.33
N ILE A 321 -2.69 -6.57 -16.27
CA ILE A 321 -1.54 -6.79 -15.38
C ILE A 321 -1.72 -8.10 -14.60
N ARG A 322 -2.95 -8.40 -14.13
CA ARG A 322 -3.26 -9.68 -13.48
C ARG A 322 -3.05 -10.86 -14.43
N GLN A 323 -3.45 -10.71 -15.69
CA GLN A 323 -3.24 -11.74 -16.73
C GLN A 323 -1.75 -11.97 -16.99
N LEU A 324 -0.94 -10.90 -17.09
CA LEU A 324 0.52 -11.02 -17.23
C LEU A 324 1.16 -11.70 -16.02
N ALA A 325 0.70 -11.41 -14.81
CA ALA A 325 1.18 -12.09 -13.62
C ALA A 325 0.83 -13.59 -13.62
N ALA A 326 -0.39 -13.94 -14.03
CA ALA A 326 -0.80 -15.33 -14.18
C ALA A 326 0.01 -16.06 -15.26
N ALA A 327 0.26 -15.43 -16.42
CA ALA A 327 1.13 -15.95 -17.45
C ALA A 327 2.55 -16.19 -16.94
N THR A 328 3.10 -15.24 -16.19
CA THR A 328 4.43 -15.36 -15.59
C THR A 328 4.54 -16.55 -14.63
N ILE A 329 3.54 -16.78 -13.77
CA ILE A 329 3.49 -17.92 -12.85
C ILE A 329 3.38 -19.24 -13.64
N LYS A 330 2.55 -19.27 -14.67
CA LYS A 330 2.41 -20.44 -15.55
C LYS A 330 3.75 -20.80 -16.19
N GLU A 331 4.45 -19.84 -16.78
CA GLU A 331 5.73 -20.08 -17.44
C GLU A 331 6.84 -20.45 -16.43
N LEU A 332 6.78 -19.91 -15.20
CA LEU A 332 7.66 -20.34 -14.11
C LEU A 332 7.43 -21.82 -13.79
N SER A 333 6.17 -22.26 -13.66
CA SER A 333 5.84 -23.68 -13.43
C SER A 333 6.39 -24.59 -14.56
N ILE A 334 6.23 -24.17 -15.81
CA ILE A 334 6.77 -24.91 -16.98
C ILE A 334 8.30 -24.98 -16.91
N SER A 335 8.97 -23.86 -16.55
CA SER A 335 10.44 -23.81 -16.42
C SER A 335 10.98 -24.72 -15.31
N MET A 336 10.13 -25.08 -14.35
CA MET A 336 10.42 -26.06 -13.30
C MET A 336 10.08 -27.50 -13.71
N GLY A 337 9.61 -27.72 -14.93
CA GLY A 337 9.17 -29.02 -15.43
C GLY A 337 7.81 -29.47 -14.90
N LEU A 338 7.03 -28.56 -14.33
CA LEU A 338 5.70 -28.85 -13.82
C LEU A 338 4.63 -28.65 -14.90
N LYS A 339 3.54 -29.40 -14.77
CA LYS A 339 2.35 -29.16 -15.61
C LYS A 339 1.48 -28.10 -14.91
N PRO A 340 1.28 -26.93 -15.54
CA PRO A 340 0.50 -25.86 -14.92
C PRO A 340 -0.92 -26.29 -14.59
N ASN A 341 -1.36 -26.02 -13.38
CA ASN A 341 -2.72 -26.20 -12.91
C ASN A 341 -3.41 -24.84 -12.82
N PRO A 342 -4.58 -24.63 -13.44
CA PRO A 342 -5.26 -23.33 -13.43
C PRO A 342 -5.68 -22.84 -12.05
N SER A 343 -5.90 -23.75 -11.11
CA SER A 343 -6.44 -23.43 -9.78
C SER A 343 -5.41 -23.50 -8.65
N VAL A 344 -4.25 -24.12 -8.90
CA VAL A 344 -3.23 -24.37 -7.85
C VAL A 344 -1.84 -24.02 -8.38
N ILE A 345 -1.10 -23.27 -7.60
CA ILE A 345 0.31 -22.98 -7.86
C ILE A 345 1.14 -24.09 -7.26
N GLU A 346 1.58 -25.04 -8.06
CA GLU A 346 2.45 -26.15 -7.64
C GLU A 346 3.94 -25.73 -7.65
N ALA A 347 4.25 -24.60 -8.27
CA ALA A 347 5.61 -24.08 -8.34
C ALA A 347 6.13 -23.70 -6.95
N ASN A 348 7.18 -24.39 -6.50
CA ASN A 348 7.83 -24.12 -5.22
C ASN A 348 9.05 -23.22 -5.42
N PHE A 349 8.88 -21.91 -5.19
CA PHE A 349 9.90 -20.91 -5.48
C PHE A 349 10.02 -19.84 -4.40
N LEU A 350 11.22 -19.27 -4.26
CA LEU A 350 11.44 -18.05 -3.51
C LEU A 350 11.04 -16.85 -4.36
N GLY A 351 10.21 -15.97 -3.83
CA GLY A 351 10.02 -14.62 -4.38
C GLY A 351 11.03 -13.66 -3.77
N ALA A 352 11.80 -12.94 -4.59
CA ALA A 352 12.80 -11.99 -4.11
C ALA A 352 12.59 -10.61 -4.74
N HIS A 353 12.57 -9.56 -3.91
CA HIS A 353 12.52 -8.16 -4.35
C HIS A 353 13.87 -7.49 -4.12
N LEU A 354 14.70 -7.43 -5.15
CA LEU A 354 16.02 -6.80 -5.12
C LEU A 354 15.88 -5.30 -5.42
N ARG A 355 16.13 -4.47 -4.39
CA ARG A 355 15.95 -3.02 -4.43
C ARG A 355 17.29 -2.31 -4.43
N THR A 356 17.87 -2.12 -5.62
CA THR A 356 19.21 -1.51 -5.83
C THR A 356 19.18 -0.37 -6.87
N GLU A 357 18.01 0.16 -7.18
CA GLU A 357 17.85 1.29 -8.10
C GLU A 357 18.48 2.57 -7.54
N SER A 358 18.73 3.54 -8.43
CA SER A 358 19.49 4.75 -8.13
C SER A 358 18.94 5.67 -7.04
N ASP A 359 17.64 5.54 -6.72
CA ASP A 359 16.96 6.29 -5.67
C ASP A 359 17.05 5.61 -4.28
N ALA A 360 17.65 4.42 -4.20
CA ALA A 360 17.89 3.76 -2.91
C ALA A 360 18.85 4.62 -2.06
N LEU A 361 18.39 4.98 -0.85
CA LEU A 361 19.14 5.86 0.04
C LEU A 361 20.43 5.18 0.53
N PRO A 362 21.47 5.94 0.93
CA PRO A 362 22.77 5.38 1.31
C PRO A 362 22.74 4.37 2.45
N PHE A 363 21.76 4.47 3.36
CA PHE A 363 21.58 3.58 4.51
C PHE A 363 20.76 2.32 4.20
N TRP A 364 20.20 2.20 3.01
CA TRP A 364 19.48 0.99 2.60
C TRP A 364 20.45 -0.17 2.38
N PRO A 365 19.99 -1.42 2.61
CA PRO A 365 20.81 -2.60 2.34
C PRO A 365 21.36 -2.58 0.93
N LYS A 366 22.67 -2.79 0.81
CA LYS A 366 23.35 -2.83 -0.48
C LYS A 366 23.14 -4.17 -1.15
N PHE A 367 23.50 -4.27 -2.44
CA PHE A 367 23.39 -5.48 -3.24
C PHE A 367 23.85 -6.74 -2.50
N ASP A 368 25.06 -6.71 -1.92
CA ASP A 368 25.64 -7.90 -1.28
C ASP A 368 24.81 -8.33 -0.04
N GLN A 369 24.36 -7.40 0.79
CA GLN A 369 23.52 -7.70 1.95
C GLN A 369 22.18 -8.31 1.52
N GLN A 370 21.51 -7.73 0.51
CA GLN A 370 20.26 -8.26 -0.03
C GLN A 370 20.49 -9.65 -0.65
N SER A 371 21.52 -9.76 -1.53
CA SER A 371 21.85 -11.00 -2.23
C SER A 371 22.15 -12.15 -1.25
N ASP A 372 23.03 -11.92 -0.26
CA ASP A 372 23.39 -12.93 0.74
C ASP A 372 22.18 -13.36 1.57
N GLY A 373 21.37 -12.38 2.00
CA GLY A 373 20.14 -12.66 2.75
C GLY A 373 19.15 -13.52 1.95
N TYR A 374 18.91 -13.18 0.69
CA TYR A 374 17.97 -13.91 -0.16
C TYR A 374 18.43 -15.32 -0.49
N LEU A 375 19.71 -15.50 -0.80
CA LEU A 375 20.30 -16.80 -1.07
C LEU A 375 20.35 -17.70 0.18
N ASN A 376 20.57 -17.11 1.35
CA ASN A 376 20.47 -17.83 2.62
C ASN A 376 19.05 -18.35 2.88
N GLU A 377 18.02 -17.51 2.61
CA GLU A 377 16.62 -17.93 2.75
C GLU A 377 16.26 -19.04 1.75
N ALA A 378 16.70 -18.93 0.50
CA ALA A 378 16.50 -19.97 -0.51
C ALA A 378 17.13 -21.31 -0.07
N LYS A 379 18.39 -21.27 0.38
CA LYS A 379 19.13 -22.45 0.85
C LYS A 379 18.49 -23.09 2.09
N THR A 380 18.16 -22.29 3.09
CA THR A 380 17.57 -22.78 4.35
C THR A 380 16.25 -23.49 4.12
N ARG A 381 15.51 -23.10 3.07
CA ARG A 381 14.20 -23.67 2.70
C ARG A 381 14.27 -24.66 1.53
N GLU A 382 15.46 -24.99 1.08
CA GLU A 382 15.68 -25.92 -0.05
C GLU A 382 14.93 -25.49 -1.33
N LEU A 383 14.85 -24.16 -1.58
CA LEU A 383 14.19 -23.58 -2.75
C LEU A 383 15.22 -23.38 -3.88
N ASN A 384 15.14 -24.22 -4.90
CA ASN A 384 16.10 -24.23 -6.03
C ASN A 384 15.73 -23.26 -7.16
N TYR A 385 14.60 -22.53 -7.02
CA TYR A 385 14.12 -21.58 -8.00
C TYR A 385 13.78 -20.26 -7.30
N ILE A 386 14.24 -19.16 -7.91
CA ILE A 386 13.94 -17.81 -7.45
C ILE A 386 13.22 -17.04 -8.56
N TYR A 387 12.08 -16.43 -8.24
CA TYR A 387 11.51 -15.36 -9.04
C TYR A 387 12.04 -14.02 -8.52
N LEU A 388 12.76 -13.29 -9.36
CA LEU A 388 13.42 -12.04 -9.01
C LEU A 388 12.68 -10.84 -9.58
N ALA A 389 12.24 -9.95 -8.71
CA ALA A 389 11.71 -8.63 -9.05
C ALA A 389 12.76 -7.57 -8.79
N SER A 390 13.14 -6.81 -9.80
CA SER A 390 14.04 -5.66 -9.73
C SER A 390 13.86 -4.78 -10.96
N GLY A 391 14.05 -3.47 -10.79
CA GLY A 391 14.16 -2.50 -11.87
C GLY A 391 15.60 -2.35 -12.39
N ASN A 392 16.59 -2.94 -11.72
CA ASN A 392 18.01 -2.89 -12.09
C ASN A 392 18.43 -4.18 -12.79
N SER A 393 18.49 -4.15 -14.12
CA SER A 393 18.85 -5.32 -14.93
C SER A 393 20.28 -5.81 -14.71
N THR A 394 21.23 -4.91 -14.45
CA THR A 394 22.62 -5.25 -14.18
C THR A 394 22.76 -6.04 -12.88
N ASP A 395 22.14 -5.57 -11.82
CA ASP A 395 22.14 -6.27 -10.53
C ASP A 395 21.30 -7.55 -10.57
N SER A 396 20.25 -7.60 -11.39
CA SER A 396 19.48 -8.83 -11.61
C SER A 396 20.36 -9.93 -12.21
N GLN A 397 21.14 -9.61 -13.23
CA GLN A 397 22.05 -10.56 -13.85
C GLN A 397 23.18 -10.98 -12.89
N ARG A 398 23.75 -10.01 -12.14
CA ARG A 398 24.77 -10.29 -11.11
C ARG A 398 24.23 -11.23 -10.05
N PHE A 399 23.00 -11.03 -9.61
CA PHE A 399 22.33 -11.90 -8.63
C PHE A 399 22.10 -13.32 -9.19
N ALA A 400 21.63 -13.42 -10.44
CA ALA A 400 21.39 -14.70 -11.09
C ALA A 400 22.67 -15.53 -11.23
N ASN A 401 23.76 -14.91 -11.67
CA ASN A 401 25.08 -15.56 -11.77
C ASN A 401 25.54 -16.06 -10.40
N ARG A 402 25.47 -15.22 -9.37
CA ARG A 402 25.85 -15.57 -8.00
C ARG A 402 25.03 -16.74 -7.44
N ALA A 403 23.73 -16.73 -7.66
CA ALA A 403 22.83 -17.80 -7.24
C ALA A 403 23.18 -19.15 -7.88
N LEU A 404 23.48 -19.13 -9.18
CA LEU A 404 23.86 -20.31 -9.94
C LEU A 404 25.23 -20.85 -9.50
N GLU A 405 26.25 -19.99 -9.43
CA GLU A 405 27.62 -20.37 -9.09
C GLU A 405 27.77 -20.89 -7.66
N MET A 406 27.12 -20.22 -6.69
CA MET A 406 27.29 -20.58 -5.27
C MET A 406 26.40 -21.72 -4.82
N HIS A 407 25.21 -21.85 -5.38
CA HIS A 407 24.16 -22.73 -4.83
C HIS A 407 23.44 -23.57 -5.87
N ASN A 408 23.77 -23.44 -7.17
CA ASN A 408 23.04 -24.08 -8.27
C ASN A 408 21.54 -23.72 -8.29
N ILE A 409 21.20 -22.49 -7.86
CA ILE A 409 19.84 -21.98 -7.83
C ILE A 409 19.55 -21.23 -9.13
N LYS A 410 18.43 -21.55 -9.78
CA LYS A 410 17.98 -20.90 -11.01
C LYS A 410 17.15 -19.67 -10.68
N VAL A 411 17.47 -18.52 -11.28
CA VAL A 411 16.78 -17.25 -11.12
C VAL A 411 16.07 -16.88 -12.39
N TYR A 412 14.81 -16.46 -12.29
CA TYR A 412 13.99 -15.99 -13.39
C TYR A 412 13.37 -14.64 -13.06
N THR A 413 13.34 -13.76 -14.07
CA THR A 413 12.55 -12.54 -14.06
C THR A 413 11.32 -12.71 -14.96
N LYS A 414 10.35 -11.78 -14.88
CA LYS A 414 9.22 -11.74 -15.82
C LYS A 414 9.66 -11.69 -17.29
N ASN A 415 10.76 -11.01 -17.57
CA ASN A 415 11.28 -10.90 -18.93
C ASN A 415 11.84 -12.24 -19.45
N ASP A 416 12.50 -13.02 -18.61
CA ASP A 416 13.01 -14.34 -18.96
C ASP A 416 11.88 -15.32 -19.24
N LEU A 417 10.87 -15.34 -18.35
CA LEU A 417 9.73 -16.25 -18.43
C LEU A 417 8.83 -15.97 -19.64
N LEU A 418 8.59 -14.69 -19.95
CA LEU A 418 7.76 -14.28 -21.08
C LEU A 418 8.53 -14.15 -22.40
N HIS A 419 9.85 -14.42 -22.39
CA HIS A 419 10.66 -14.37 -23.61
C HIS A 419 10.14 -15.32 -24.68
N GLY A 420 9.96 -14.80 -25.91
CA GLY A 420 9.41 -15.58 -27.04
C GLY A 420 7.90 -15.84 -26.96
N LYS A 421 7.20 -15.25 -26.00
CA LYS A 421 5.75 -15.33 -25.85
C LYS A 421 5.07 -14.05 -26.37
N GLU A 422 3.78 -14.15 -26.72
CA GLU A 422 2.97 -12.97 -27.11
C GLU A 422 2.86 -11.96 -25.96
N GLU A 423 2.80 -12.44 -24.72
CA GLU A 423 2.71 -11.65 -23.51
C GLU A 423 3.90 -10.70 -23.29
N LEU A 424 5.07 -11.00 -23.88
CA LEU A 424 6.22 -10.10 -23.77
C LEU A 424 5.97 -8.74 -24.44
N ALA A 425 5.23 -8.71 -25.54
CA ALA A 425 4.87 -7.46 -26.21
C ALA A 425 3.92 -6.63 -25.33
N ALA A 426 2.94 -7.28 -24.70
CA ALA A 426 2.05 -6.63 -23.74
C ALA A 426 2.81 -6.11 -22.50
N LEU A 427 3.72 -6.91 -21.94
CA LEU A 427 4.58 -6.47 -20.83
C LEU A 427 5.41 -5.23 -21.18
N ARG A 428 6.02 -5.20 -22.37
CA ARG A 428 6.85 -4.09 -22.83
C ARG A 428 6.05 -2.82 -23.16
N SER A 429 4.76 -2.92 -23.40
CA SER A 429 3.88 -1.77 -23.60
C SER A 429 3.51 -1.07 -22.29
N LEU A 430 3.71 -1.73 -21.14
CA LEU A 430 3.50 -1.16 -19.83
C LEU A 430 4.65 -0.23 -19.45
N SER A 431 4.34 0.83 -18.70
CA SER A 431 5.34 1.68 -18.06
C SER A 431 6.14 0.91 -17.01
N TRP A 432 7.28 1.45 -16.62
CA TRP A 432 8.17 0.81 -15.64
C TRP A 432 7.47 0.47 -14.32
N ASP A 433 6.68 1.38 -13.80
CA ASP A 433 5.93 1.20 -12.55
C ASP A 433 4.75 0.21 -12.70
N GLN A 434 4.09 0.18 -13.87
CA GLN A 434 3.08 -0.83 -14.19
C GLN A 434 3.68 -2.23 -14.32
N GLN A 435 4.87 -2.36 -14.89
CA GLN A 435 5.59 -3.64 -14.91
C GLN A 435 5.94 -4.13 -13.49
N GLY A 436 6.20 -3.20 -12.56
CA GLY A 436 6.36 -3.52 -11.15
C GLY A 436 5.13 -4.13 -10.50
N LEU A 437 3.92 -3.85 -11.00
CA LEU A 437 2.68 -4.47 -10.51
C LEU A 437 2.56 -5.95 -10.91
N VAL A 438 3.13 -6.35 -12.04
CA VAL A 438 3.25 -7.77 -12.41
C VAL A 438 4.08 -8.49 -11.35
N ASP A 439 5.25 -7.92 -11.01
CA ASP A 439 6.12 -8.48 -9.97
C ASP A 439 5.40 -8.53 -8.62
N PHE A 440 4.67 -7.47 -8.25
CA PHE A 440 3.93 -7.39 -6.99
C PHE A 440 2.95 -8.56 -6.82
N LEU A 441 2.22 -8.90 -7.88
CA LEU A 441 1.26 -10.00 -7.88
C LEU A 441 1.95 -11.37 -7.84
N VAL A 442 3.01 -11.57 -8.63
CA VAL A 442 3.75 -12.84 -8.64
C VAL A 442 4.40 -13.13 -7.29
N LEU A 443 5.02 -12.11 -6.67
CA LEU A 443 5.66 -12.23 -5.35
C LEU A 443 4.69 -12.62 -4.24
N GLN A 444 3.44 -12.18 -4.32
CA GLN A 444 2.41 -12.59 -3.35
C GLN A 444 2.13 -14.11 -3.39
N LYS A 445 2.38 -14.75 -4.52
CA LYS A 445 2.09 -16.18 -4.75
C LYS A 445 3.33 -17.08 -4.56
N SER A 446 4.48 -16.55 -4.17
CA SER A 446 5.69 -17.35 -3.89
C SER A 446 5.50 -18.26 -2.67
N THR A 447 6.26 -19.35 -2.59
CA THR A 447 6.28 -20.23 -1.41
C THR A 447 6.83 -19.51 -0.19
N PHE A 448 7.92 -18.79 -0.36
CA PHE A 448 8.49 -17.88 0.61
C PHE A 448 8.89 -16.58 -0.08
N PHE A 449 8.76 -15.46 0.63
CA PHE A 449 9.10 -14.14 0.10
C PHE A 449 10.25 -13.51 0.88
N THR A 450 11.14 -12.84 0.15
CA THR A 450 12.17 -11.99 0.75
C THR A 450 12.30 -10.67 0.00
N GLY A 451 12.62 -9.61 0.74
CA GLY A 451 12.75 -8.27 0.16
C GLY A 451 13.55 -7.33 1.05
N CYS A 452 13.78 -6.11 0.57
CA CYS A 452 14.46 -5.07 1.31
C CYS A 452 13.55 -4.51 2.42
N SER A 453 14.06 -4.42 3.66
CA SER A 453 13.31 -3.99 4.84
C SER A 453 12.78 -2.55 4.77
N PHE A 454 13.40 -1.67 3.98
CA PHE A 454 12.96 -0.27 3.81
C PHE A 454 11.97 -0.06 2.67
N SER A 455 11.68 -1.10 1.90
CA SER A 455 10.79 -0.97 0.75
C SER A 455 9.34 -1.18 1.14
N SER A 456 8.51 -0.14 1.01
CA SER A 456 7.04 -0.27 1.19
C SER A 456 6.41 -1.29 0.23
N PHE A 457 7.02 -1.50 -0.94
CA PHE A 457 6.63 -2.58 -1.86
C PHE A 457 6.82 -3.94 -1.19
N ALA A 458 8.01 -4.22 -0.65
CA ALA A 458 8.31 -5.49 0.03
C ALA A 458 7.46 -5.67 1.30
N MET A 459 7.25 -4.61 2.07
CA MET A 459 6.38 -4.64 3.26
C MET A 459 4.94 -4.99 2.90
N ASN A 460 4.36 -4.37 1.86
CA ASN A 460 3.00 -4.69 1.42
C ASN A 460 2.86 -6.16 0.99
N VAL A 461 3.84 -6.70 0.25
CA VAL A 461 3.85 -8.11 -0.12
C VAL A 461 3.87 -9.00 1.13
N ALA A 462 4.75 -8.70 2.10
CA ALA A 462 4.88 -9.48 3.33
C ALA A 462 3.59 -9.43 4.18
N VAL A 463 2.98 -8.25 4.34
CA VAL A 463 1.72 -8.07 5.09
C VAL A 463 0.57 -8.83 4.42
N LYS A 464 0.43 -8.72 3.08
CA LYS A 464 -0.62 -9.45 2.35
C LYS A 464 -0.47 -10.96 2.49
N ARG A 465 0.74 -11.48 2.34
CA ARG A 465 1.03 -12.92 2.48
C ARG A 465 0.69 -13.45 3.87
N HIS A 466 1.06 -12.71 4.91
CA HIS A 466 0.74 -13.07 6.28
C HIS A 466 -0.78 -13.06 6.54
N SER A 467 -1.46 -11.99 6.15
CA SER A 467 -2.90 -11.82 6.41
C SER A 467 -3.77 -12.85 5.68
N MET A 468 -3.34 -13.32 4.51
CA MET A 468 -4.03 -14.38 3.76
C MET A 468 -3.98 -15.75 4.44
N THR A 469 -3.02 -15.98 5.32
CA THR A 469 -2.76 -17.30 5.92
C THR A 469 -3.03 -17.35 7.42
N GLU A 470 -2.68 -16.32 8.17
CA GLU A 470 -2.76 -16.32 9.63
C GLU A 470 -3.60 -15.18 10.21
N GLY A 471 -4.03 -14.24 9.37
CA GLY A 471 -4.75 -13.04 9.81
C GLY A 471 -3.82 -11.96 10.40
N ILE A 472 -4.36 -10.78 10.60
CA ILE A 472 -3.56 -9.58 10.93
C ILE A 472 -3.03 -9.55 12.36
N TYR A 473 -3.71 -10.22 13.31
CA TYR A 473 -3.36 -10.13 14.73
C TYR A 473 -2.20 -11.03 15.17
N THR A 474 -1.83 -11.99 14.34
CA THR A 474 -0.78 -12.96 14.66
C THR A 474 0.60 -12.49 14.27
N ARG A 475 0.72 -11.47 13.40
CA ARG A 475 2.01 -10.94 12.98
C ARG A 475 2.68 -10.17 14.11
N GLN A 476 3.94 -10.52 14.37
CA GLN A 476 4.80 -9.74 15.26
C GLN A 476 5.36 -8.53 14.51
N TRP A 477 4.83 -7.35 14.78
CA TRP A 477 5.20 -6.11 14.12
C TRP A 477 6.68 -5.71 14.33
N SER A 478 7.29 -6.11 15.45
CA SER A 478 8.72 -5.88 15.76
C SER A 478 9.67 -6.88 15.09
N ASN A 479 9.17 -7.83 14.31
CA ASN A 479 9.98 -8.86 13.67
C ASN A 479 10.09 -8.60 12.16
N PRO A 480 11.30 -8.63 11.56
CA PRO A 480 11.48 -8.46 10.11
C PRO A 480 10.86 -9.58 9.30
N GLY A 481 10.47 -10.70 9.93
CA GLY A 481 9.92 -11.84 9.25
C GLY A 481 8.95 -12.67 10.08
N ASP A 482 8.37 -13.60 9.37
CA ASP A 482 7.50 -14.64 9.87
C ASP A 482 7.76 -15.94 9.08
N ARG A 483 6.90 -16.94 9.19
CA ARG A 483 7.07 -18.18 8.44
C ARG A 483 6.81 -18.08 6.94
N PHE A 484 6.34 -16.94 6.44
CA PHE A 484 5.99 -16.72 5.02
C PHE A 484 6.92 -15.75 4.30
N SER A 485 7.58 -14.88 5.07
CA SER A 485 8.37 -13.79 4.50
C SER A 485 9.49 -13.37 5.44
N TRP A 486 10.60 -12.88 4.86
CA TRP A 486 11.71 -12.29 5.62
C TRP A 486 12.22 -11.03 4.91
N LEU A 487 12.29 -9.91 5.63
CA LEU A 487 12.82 -8.66 5.10
C LEU A 487 14.27 -8.47 5.53
N VAL A 488 15.17 -8.36 4.55
CA VAL A 488 16.60 -8.22 4.75
C VAL A 488 16.98 -6.76 4.94
N GLY A 489 17.78 -6.49 5.96
CA GLY A 489 18.32 -5.18 6.30
C GLY A 489 18.09 -4.77 7.74
N PRO A 490 18.54 -3.56 8.13
CA PRO A 490 18.29 -3.03 9.46
C PRO A 490 16.78 -2.95 9.70
N PHE A 491 16.33 -3.49 10.81
CA PHE A 491 14.94 -3.46 11.19
C PHE A 491 14.72 -2.66 12.46
N GLU A 492 15.45 -3.00 13.54
CA GLU A 492 15.24 -2.38 14.84
C GLU A 492 15.54 -0.88 14.87
N SER A 493 16.64 -0.43 14.26
CA SER A 493 17.03 0.98 14.27
C SER A 493 16.13 1.89 13.44
N TRP A 494 15.58 1.35 12.33
CA TRP A 494 14.67 2.10 11.46
C TRP A 494 13.25 2.05 11.97
N TYR A 495 12.80 0.88 12.39
CA TYR A 495 11.45 0.68 12.90
C TYR A 495 11.30 1.09 14.36
N GLY A 496 12.40 1.41 15.09
CA GLY A 496 12.32 2.12 16.36
C GLY A 496 11.53 3.40 16.26
N ASP A 497 11.70 4.14 15.14
CA ASP A 497 10.96 5.37 14.84
C ASP A 497 9.78 5.14 13.86
N TRP A 498 9.74 3.97 13.16
CA TRP A 498 8.82 3.68 12.05
C TRP A 498 8.15 2.30 12.16
N MET A 499 8.20 1.67 13.33
CA MET A 499 7.63 0.34 13.57
C MET A 499 6.12 0.25 13.26
N PHE A 500 5.44 1.38 13.30
CA PHE A 500 4.04 1.52 12.93
C PHE A 500 3.76 1.19 11.45
N MET A 501 4.76 1.14 10.57
CA MET A 501 4.53 0.92 9.14
C MET A 501 3.77 -0.37 8.85
N PHE A 502 4.10 -1.48 9.52
CA PHE A 502 3.39 -2.74 9.32
C PHE A 502 1.95 -2.70 9.83
N GLU A 503 1.72 -2.02 10.94
CA GLU A 503 0.39 -1.89 11.54
C GLU A 503 -0.48 -0.85 10.82
N CYS A 504 0.11 -0.10 9.89
CA CYS A 504 -0.56 0.91 9.07
C CYS A 504 -0.63 0.56 7.58
N LEU A 505 -0.14 -0.60 7.15
CA LEU A 505 -0.18 -1.03 5.76
C LEU A 505 -1.35 -1.97 5.51
N TRP A 506 -2.24 -1.56 4.62
CA TRP A 506 -3.38 -2.39 4.21
C TRP A 506 -2.91 -3.61 3.40
N PRO A 507 -3.28 -4.82 3.82
CA PRO A 507 -2.96 -6.05 3.09
C PRO A 507 -3.52 -6.12 1.68
#